data_14591b28e1cc0cd0324740132fb09e29
#
_entry.id   14591b28e1cc0cd0324740132fb09e29
#
_cell.length_a   1.000
_cell.length_b   1.000
_cell.length_c   1.000
_cell.angle_alpha   90.00
_cell.angle_beta   90.00
_cell.angle_gamma   90.00
#
_symmetry.space_group_name_H-M   'P 1'
#
loop_
_entity.id
_entity.type
_entity.pdbx_description
1 polymer ?
#
loop_
_entity_poly.entity_id
_entity_poly.type
_entity_poly.pdbx_seq_one_letter_code
_entity_poly.pdbx_strand_id
1 'polypeptide(L)'
;MLRDTPGLVRRRKNPPANETELQKIMHDYLSACFLDFRLNPPIGGTLKNFKPDCGIASVGAAIEFKIVHTEEQRTVAFSGVAEDTAGYKGSRDWTRFYAVIYQAEPFILEGHLRSDLKRIGAATWTPIVVNGPTASKAKKAGGKSV
;
A
#
# COMPACT_ATOMS: atom_id res chain seq x y z
N MET A 1 -0.13 -4.09 13.16
CA MET A 1 0.42 -2.75 12.86
C MET A 1 -0.10 -2.19 11.54
N LEU A 2 0.18 -2.80 10.39
CA LEU A 2 -0.38 -2.31 9.12
C LEU A 2 -1.91 -2.39 9.06
N ARG A 3 -2.52 -3.32 9.74
CA ARG A 3 -3.99 -3.40 9.86
C ARG A 3 -4.60 -2.26 10.65
N ASP A 4 -3.81 -1.54 11.41
CA ASP A 4 -4.26 -0.38 12.19
C ASP A 4 -4.29 0.92 11.37
N THR A 5 -3.95 0.84 10.09
CA THR A 5 -3.92 2.00 9.18
C THR A 5 -5.20 2.84 9.27
N PRO A 6 -6.42 2.27 9.25
CA PRO A 6 -7.62 3.09 9.37
C PRO A 6 -7.71 3.86 10.70
N GLY A 7 -7.24 3.26 11.80
CA GLY A 7 -7.19 3.92 13.10
C GLY A 7 -6.23 5.11 13.11
N LEU A 8 -5.08 4.95 12.46
CA LEU A 8 -4.10 6.03 12.32
C LEU A 8 -4.62 7.17 11.45
N VAL A 9 -5.30 6.84 10.37
CA VAL A 9 -5.93 7.82 9.48
C VAL A 9 -7.00 8.61 10.22
N ARG A 10 -7.84 7.95 11.00
CA ARG A 10 -8.92 8.62 11.77
C ARG A 10 -8.40 9.60 12.81
N ARG A 11 -7.17 9.43 13.29
CA ARG A 11 -6.53 10.37 14.22
C ARG A 11 -6.02 11.63 13.53
N ARG A 12 -5.96 11.63 12.21
CA ARG A 12 -5.53 12.78 11.43
C ARG A 12 -6.71 13.70 11.13
N LYS A 13 -6.42 14.99 11.00
CA LYS A 13 -7.43 16.01 10.73
C LYS A 13 -8.10 15.81 9.37
N ASN A 14 -7.32 15.41 8.38
CA ASN A 14 -7.78 15.22 7.01
C ASN A 14 -7.51 13.77 6.55
N PRO A 15 -8.51 13.06 6.03
CA PRO A 15 -8.28 11.75 5.44
C PRO A 15 -7.47 11.86 4.14
N PRO A 16 -6.75 10.81 3.75
CA PRO A 16 -5.92 10.86 2.54
C PRO A 16 -6.77 10.89 1.28
N ALA A 17 -6.37 11.73 0.32
CA ALA A 17 -7.00 11.80 -1.00
C ALA A 17 -6.33 10.87 -2.01
N ASN A 18 -5.07 10.51 -1.78
CA ASN A 18 -4.27 9.72 -2.71
C ASN A 18 -3.21 8.90 -1.96
N GLU A 19 -2.47 8.10 -2.71
CA GLU A 19 -1.43 7.24 -2.15
C GLU A 19 -0.33 8.03 -1.46
N THR A 20 0.09 9.16 -2.01
CA THR A 20 1.13 10.00 -1.43
C THR A 20 0.76 10.49 -0.02
N GLU A 21 -0.47 10.93 0.15
CA GLU A 21 -0.97 11.36 1.47
C GLU A 21 -1.06 10.19 2.45
N LEU A 22 -1.52 9.03 1.99
CA LEU A 22 -1.57 7.81 2.80
C LEU A 22 -0.16 7.37 3.22
N GLN A 23 0.77 7.35 2.29
CA GLN A 23 2.17 7.03 2.56
C GLN A 23 2.75 7.95 3.64
N LYS A 24 2.49 9.23 3.55
CA LYS A 24 2.99 10.22 4.51
C LYS A 24 2.52 9.93 5.93
N ILE A 25 1.24 9.59 6.10
CA ILE A 25 0.69 9.21 7.40
C ILE A 25 1.41 7.97 7.94
N MET A 26 1.57 6.96 7.10
CA MET A 26 2.19 5.70 7.51
C MET A 26 3.70 5.83 7.73
N HIS A 27 4.38 6.66 6.94
CA HIS A 27 5.80 6.93 7.11
C HIS A 27 6.07 7.60 8.46
N ASP A 28 5.28 8.58 8.85
CA ASP A 28 5.41 9.25 10.15
C ASP A 28 5.30 8.25 11.30
N TYR A 29 4.33 7.33 11.20
CA TYR A 29 4.11 6.32 12.21
C TYR A 29 5.22 5.26 12.23
N LEU A 30 5.54 4.68 11.09
CA LEU A 30 6.52 3.61 10.98
C LEU A 30 7.93 4.09 11.33
N SER A 31 8.31 5.29 10.91
CA SER A 31 9.61 5.86 11.25
C SER A 31 9.77 6.15 12.75
N ALA A 32 8.67 6.43 13.44
CA ALA A 32 8.67 6.57 14.89
C ALA A 32 8.79 5.23 15.62
N CYS A 33 8.30 4.14 15.02
CA CYS A 33 8.32 2.80 15.63
C CYS A 33 9.59 2.00 15.30
N PHE A 34 10.23 2.28 14.18
CA PHE A 34 11.37 1.50 13.68
C PHE A 34 12.55 2.39 13.35
N LEU A 35 13.68 2.20 14.04
CA LEU A 35 14.90 2.95 13.80
C LEU A 35 15.51 2.71 12.42
N ASP A 36 15.25 1.54 11.86
CA ASP A 36 15.77 1.11 10.56
C ASP A 36 14.76 1.27 9.43
N PHE A 37 13.75 2.11 9.64
CA PHE A 37 12.79 2.50 8.60
C PHE A 37 13.50 3.21 7.45
N ARG A 38 13.14 2.85 6.22
CA ARG A 38 13.69 3.44 5.00
C ARG A 38 12.59 3.84 4.04
N LEU A 39 12.75 5.03 3.45
CA LEU A 39 11.89 5.49 2.35
C LEU A 39 12.42 4.95 1.03
N ASN A 40 11.50 4.43 0.21
CA ASN A 40 11.80 3.99 -1.15
C ASN A 40 13.13 3.21 -1.27
N PRO A 41 13.32 2.14 -0.48
CA PRO A 41 14.58 1.39 -0.54
C PRO A 41 14.74 0.79 -1.94
N PRO A 42 15.89 0.98 -2.60
CA PRO A 42 16.08 0.45 -3.94
C PRO A 42 16.25 -1.07 -3.90
N ILE A 43 15.47 -1.77 -4.70
CA ILE A 43 15.65 -3.18 -4.97
C ILE A 43 16.25 -3.28 -6.37
N GLY A 44 17.53 -3.66 -6.43
CA GLY A 44 18.30 -3.63 -7.67
C GLY A 44 17.82 -4.62 -8.71
N GLY A 45 17.71 -4.12 -9.96
CA GLY A 45 17.52 -4.93 -11.14
C GLY A 45 18.53 -4.54 -12.21
N THR A 46 18.71 -5.37 -13.25
CA THR A 46 19.68 -5.14 -14.29
C THR A 46 19.36 -3.90 -15.13
N LEU A 47 18.08 -3.72 -15.48
CA LEU A 47 17.63 -2.63 -16.35
C LEU A 47 16.84 -1.56 -15.60
N LYS A 48 16.33 -1.88 -14.44
CA LYS A 48 15.48 -1.00 -13.66
C LYS A 48 15.62 -1.28 -12.18
N ASN A 49 15.72 -0.23 -11.39
CA ASN A 49 15.60 -0.32 -9.94
C ASN A 49 14.14 -0.21 -9.56
N PHE A 50 13.70 -1.10 -8.68
CA PHE A 50 12.36 -1.07 -8.10
C PHE A 50 12.44 -0.44 -6.72
N LYS A 51 11.48 0.43 -6.40
CA LYS A 51 11.46 1.15 -5.14
C LYS A 51 10.10 0.98 -4.49
N PRO A 52 9.97 0.09 -3.49
CA PRO A 52 8.76 0.06 -2.69
C PRO A 52 8.58 1.39 -1.94
N ASP A 53 7.37 1.66 -1.48
CA ASP A 53 7.07 2.92 -0.80
C ASP A 53 7.92 3.10 0.46
N CYS A 54 8.10 2.03 1.21
CA CYS A 54 8.99 2.03 2.37
C CYS A 54 9.44 0.61 2.70
N GLY A 55 10.35 0.51 3.66
CA GLY A 55 10.80 -0.77 4.16
C GLY A 55 11.38 -0.69 5.57
N ILE A 56 11.47 -1.85 6.19
CA ILE A 56 12.08 -2.04 7.51
C ILE A 56 13.19 -3.05 7.35
N ALA A 57 14.43 -2.54 7.35
CA ALA A 57 15.60 -3.31 6.95
C ALA A 57 15.88 -4.51 7.87
N SER A 58 15.69 -4.37 9.19
CA SER A 58 15.99 -5.42 10.16
C SER A 58 15.20 -6.71 9.95
N VAL A 59 14.01 -6.61 9.39
CA VAL A 59 13.13 -7.76 9.12
C VAL A 59 12.96 -8.05 7.63
N GLY A 60 13.64 -7.30 6.78
CA GLY A 60 13.57 -7.47 5.33
C GLY A 60 12.17 -7.25 4.75
N ALA A 61 11.39 -6.34 5.35
CA ALA A 61 10.01 -6.08 4.95
C ALA A 61 9.92 -4.86 4.04
N ALA A 62 9.39 -5.06 2.84
CA ALA A 62 9.07 -3.99 1.90
C ALA A 62 7.56 -3.80 1.84
N ILE A 63 7.10 -2.56 1.82
CA ILE A 63 5.69 -2.22 1.95
C ILE A 63 5.27 -1.28 0.81
N GLU A 64 4.20 -1.66 0.12
CA GLU A 64 3.51 -0.85 -0.88
C GLU A 64 2.14 -0.45 -0.35
N PHE A 65 1.75 0.79 -0.62
CA PHE A 65 0.43 1.30 -0.29
C PHE A 65 -0.35 1.61 -1.56
N LYS A 66 -1.57 1.13 -1.63
CA LYS A 66 -2.52 1.43 -2.70
C LYS A 66 -3.80 1.96 -2.09
N ILE A 67 -4.40 2.95 -2.75
CA ILE A 67 -5.68 3.50 -2.33
C ILE A 67 -6.72 3.22 -3.41
N VAL A 68 -7.91 2.81 -2.99
CA VAL A 68 -9.02 2.49 -3.89
C VAL A 68 -10.23 3.32 -3.46
N HIS A 69 -10.62 4.29 -4.28
CA HIS A 69 -11.78 5.15 -4.05
C HIS A 69 -13.03 4.64 -4.73
N THR A 70 -12.88 3.89 -5.82
CA THR A 70 -13.98 3.41 -6.64
C THR A 70 -13.75 1.96 -7.03
N GLU A 71 -14.82 1.28 -7.42
CA GLU A 71 -14.75 -0.13 -7.83
C GLU A 71 -13.83 -0.34 -9.05
N GLU A 72 -13.82 0.63 -9.97
CA GLU A 72 -13.00 0.58 -11.17
C GLU A 72 -11.49 0.59 -10.86
N GLN A 73 -11.11 1.22 -9.78
CA GLN A 73 -9.69 1.33 -9.38
C GLN A 73 -9.11 0.04 -8.81
N ARG A 74 -9.92 -0.96 -8.48
CA ARG A 74 -9.41 -2.22 -7.92
C ARG A 74 -8.54 -2.99 -8.91
N THR A 75 -8.82 -2.94 -10.20
CA THR A 75 -7.99 -3.56 -11.23
C THR A 75 -6.63 -2.86 -11.34
N VAL A 76 -6.61 -1.54 -11.25
CA VAL A 76 -5.37 -0.75 -11.26
C VAL A 76 -4.51 -1.10 -10.06
N ALA A 77 -5.10 -1.21 -8.87
CA ALA A 77 -4.38 -1.58 -7.65
C ALA A 77 -3.78 -2.98 -7.76
N PHE A 78 -4.54 -3.94 -8.25
CA PHE A 78 -4.08 -5.31 -8.47
C PHE A 78 -2.93 -5.36 -9.48
N SER A 79 -3.07 -4.69 -10.61
CA SER A 79 -2.05 -4.64 -11.66
C SER A 79 -0.74 -4.01 -11.16
N GLY A 80 -0.84 -2.97 -10.34
CA GLY A 80 0.32 -2.33 -9.74
C GLY A 80 1.12 -3.30 -8.85
N VAL A 81 0.45 -4.06 -7.99
CA VAL A 81 1.10 -5.07 -7.16
C VAL A 81 1.70 -6.19 -8.02
N ALA A 82 0.99 -6.63 -9.05
CA ALA A 82 1.46 -7.67 -9.94
C ALA A 82 2.73 -7.28 -10.71
N GLU A 83 2.80 -6.04 -11.18
CA GLU A 83 3.99 -5.50 -11.86
C GLU A 83 5.20 -5.46 -10.92
N ASP A 84 5.00 -5.00 -9.69
CA ASP A 84 6.06 -4.88 -8.69
C ASP A 84 6.63 -6.24 -8.30
N THR A 85 5.82 -7.29 -8.35
CA THR A 85 6.25 -8.66 -8.02
C THR A 85 7.46 -9.10 -8.84
N ALA A 86 7.44 -8.86 -10.13
CA ALA A 86 8.52 -9.27 -11.02
C ALA A 86 9.84 -8.57 -10.67
N GLY A 87 9.76 -7.29 -10.22
CA GLY A 87 10.93 -6.51 -9.87
C GLY A 87 11.54 -6.85 -8.52
N TYR A 88 10.72 -7.31 -7.59
CA TYR A 88 11.18 -7.58 -6.21
C TYR A 88 11.62 -9.02 -5.98
N LYS A 89 11.35 -9.89 -6.93
CA LYS A 89 11.66 -11.30 -6.83
C LYS A 89 13.16 -11.54 -6.82
N GLY A 90 13.62 -12.36 -5.87
CA GLY A 90 15.03 -12.74 -5.77
C GLY A 90 15.91 -11.75 -5.00
N SER A 91 15.36 -10.72 -4.38
CA SER A 91 16.11 -9.85 -3.50
C SER A 91 16.64 -10.62 -2.28
N ARG A 92 17.89 -10.36 -1.89
CA ARG A 92 18.50 -10.95 -0.68
C ARG A 92 18.06 -10.22 0.59
N ASP A 93 17.92 -8.90 0.53
CA ASP A 93 17.68 -8.04 1.69
C ASP A 93 16.19 -7.87 1.96
N TRP A 94 15.37 -7.95 0.93
CA TRP A 94 13.93 -7.74 0.98
C TRP A 94 13.23 -9.05 0.62
N THR A 95 12.71 -9.73 1.65
CA THR A 95 12.14 -11.07 1.53
C THR A 95 10.68 -11.15 1.93
N ARG A 96 10.17 -10.12 2.60
CA ARG A 96 8.77 -10.01 3.01
C ARG A 96 8.13 -8.82 2.32
N PHE A 97 7.07 -9.06 1.58
CA PHE A 97 6.42 -8.02 0.78
C PHE A 97 4.97 -7.87 1.24
N TYR A 98 4.61 -6.65 1.60
CA TYR A 98 3.26 -6.31 2.06
C TYR A 98 2.64 -5.31 1.10
N ALA A 99 1.44 -5.63 0.63
CA ALA A 99 0.62 -4.71 -0.16
C ALA A 99 -0.57 -4.28 0.71
N VAL A 100 -0.54 -3.05 1.17
CA VAL A 100 -1.63 -2.47 1.96
C VAL A 100 -2.60 -1.80 1.00
N ILE A 101 -3.79 -2.34 0.90
CA ILE A 101 -4.88 -1.79 0.11
C ILE A 101 -5.82 -1.04 1.05
N TYR A 102 -5.83 0.27 0.95
CA TYR A 102 -6.70 1.15 1.72
C TYR A 102 -7.88 1.57 0.86
N GLN A 103 -9.08 1.29 1.31
CA GLN A 103 -10.28 1.53 0.51
C GLN A 103 -11.37 2.22 1.32
N ALA A 104 -12.13 3.07 0.63
CA ALA A 104 -13.26 3.78 1.24
C ALA A 104 -14.45 2.86 1.53
N GLU A 105 -14.61 1.84 0.73
CA GLU A 105 -15.69 0.84 0.81
C GLU A 105 -15.11 -0.55 0.48
N PRO A 106 -15.80 -1.65 0.78
CA PRO A 106 -15.26 -2.98 0.57
C PRO A 106 -15.26 -3.41 -0.92
N PHE A 107 -14.52 -2.69 -1.74
CA PHE A 107 -14.36 -2.99 -3.17
C PHE A 107 -13.56 -4.26 -3.42
N ILE A 108 -12.54 -4.51 -2.59
CA ILE A 108 -11.67 -5.68 -2.69
C ILE A 108 -11.82 -6.51 -1.42
N LEU A 109 -12.00 -7.81 -1.58
CA LEU A 109 -11.96 -8.76 -0.48
C LEU A 109 -10.55 -9.35 -0.37
N GLU A 110 -9.96 -9.29 0.81
CA GLU A 110 -8.58 -9.72 1.05
C GLU A 110 -8.33 -11.17 0.62
N GLY A 111 -9.26 -12.07 0.88
CA GLY A 111 -9.15 -13.48 0.49
C GLY A 111 -9.11 -13.67 -1.02
N HIS A 112 -9.90 -12.89 -1.76
CA HIS A 112 -9.89 -12.91 -3.22
C HIS A 112 -8.56 -12.38 -3.77
N LEU A 113 -8.07 -11.29 -3.21
CA LEU A 113 -6.79 -10.71 -3.62
C LEU A 113 -5.64 -11.69 -3.37
N ARG A 114 -5.64 -12.35 -2.21
CA ARG A 114 -4.63 -13.36 -1.89
C ARG A 114 -4.66 -14.51 -2.89
N SER A 115 -5.85 -15.00 -3.24
CA SER A 115 -6.01 -16.08 -4.21
C SER A 115 -5.54 -15.67 -5.61
N ASP A 116 -5.86 -14.46 -6.03
CA ASP A 116 -5.45 -13.95 -7.34
C ASP A 116 -3.93 -13.73 -7.42
N LEU A 117 -3.33 -13.21 -6.37
CA LEU A 117 -1.87 -13.08 -6.30
C LEU A 117 -1.17 -14.43 -6.38
N LYS A 118 -1.69 -15.42 -5.68
CA LYS A 118 -1.14 -16.79 -5.73
C LYS A 118 -1.23 -17.38 -7.13
N ARG A 119 -2.36 -17.17 -7.80
CA ARG A 119 -2.60 -17.70 -9.17
C ARG A 119 -1.61 -17.15 -10.18
N ILE A 120 -1.21 -15.88 -10.06
CA ILE A 120 -0.26 -15.26 -10.99
C ILE A 120 1.20 -15.42 -10.58
N GLY A 121 1.49 -16.22 -9.55
CA GLY A 121 2.86 -16.45 -9.07
C GLY A 121 3.39 -15.37 -8.14
N ALA A 122 2.53 -14.55 -7.57
CA ALA A 122 2.87 -13.46 -6.64
C ALA A 122 2.57 -13.81 -5.18
N ALA A 123 2.69 -15.08 -4.81
CA ALA A 123 2.39 -15.57 -3.45
C ALA A 123 3.34 -15.02 -2.38
N THR A 124 4.46 -14.42 -2.77
CA THR A 124 5.39 -13.75 -1.86
C THR A 124 4.82 -12.47 -1.24
N TRP A 125 3.81 -11.89 -1.87
CA TRP A 125 3.11 -10.74 -1.34
C TRP A 125 2.05 -11.15 -0.32
N THR A 126 2.05 -10.46 0.81
CA THR A 126 0.99 -10.57 1.81
C THR A 126 0.06 -9.38 1.64
N PRO A 127 -1.16 -9.58 1.14
CA PRO A 127 -2.12 -8.49 1.04
C PRO A 127 -2.72 -8.19 2.40
N ILE A 128 -2.88 -6.89 2.68
CA ILE A 128 -3.58 -6.38 3.85
C ILE A 128 -4.61 -5.39 3.35
N VAL A 129 -5.88 -5.77 3.41
CA VAL A 129 -6.98 -4.93 2.94
C VAL A 129 -7.68 -4.30 4.14
N VAL A 130 -7.73 -2.98 4.16
CA VAL A 130 -8.31 -2.20 5.25
C VAL A 130 -9.26 -1.14 4.71
N ASN A 131 -10.32 -0.84 5.47
CA ASN A 131 -11.33 0.13 5.11
C ASN A 131 -11.23 1.36 6.00
N GLY A 132 -11.28 2.53 5.39
CA GLY A 132 -11.23 3.79 6.14
C GLY A 132 -11.63 5.00 5.31
N PRO A 133 -11.71 6.18 5.95
CA PRO A 133 -12.14 7.39 5.26
C PRO A 133 -11.13 7.87 4.23
N THR A 134 -11.64 8.45 3.12
CA THR A 134 -10.83 9.07 2.08
C THR A 134 -11.37 10.47 1.76
N ALA A 135 -10.49 11.38 1.34
CA ALA A 135 -10.86 12.77 1.06
C ALA A 135 -11.58 12.95 -0.27
N SER A 136 -11.44 12.02 -1.23
CA SER A 136 -12.05 12.17 -2.55
C SER A 136 -13.58 12.25 -2.52
N LYS A 137 -14.20 11.52 -1.57
CA LYS A 137 -15.66 11.54 -1.38
C LYS A 137 -16.15 12.89 -0.83
N ALA A 138 -15.37 13.51 0.07
CA ALA A 138 -15.66 14.83 0.62
C ALA A 138 -15.47 15.95 -0.39
N LYS A 139 -14.45 15.89 -1.25
CA LYS A 139 -14.21 16.88 -2.32
C LYS A 139 -15.31 16.91 -3.36
N LYS A 140 -15.88 15.75 -3.71
CA LYS A 140 -17.01 15.69 -4.63
C LYS A 140 -18.28 16.35 -4.05
N ALA A 141 -18.53 16.17 -2.77
CA ALA A 141 -19.66 16.80 -2.09
C ALA A 141 -19.50 18.34 -2.01
N GLY A 142 -18.26 18.82 -1.74
CA GLY A 142 -17.94 20.24 -1.71
C GLY A 142 -18.04 20.94 -3.07
N GLY A 143 -17.66 20.25 -4.15
CA GLY A 143 -17.70 20.78 -5.50
C GLY A 143 -19.12 20.99 -6.08
N LYS A 144 -20.11 20.35 -5.49
CA LYS A 144 -21.53 20.51 -5.91
C LYS A 144 -22.26 21.66 -5.25
N SER A 145 -21.69 22.27 -4.23
CA SER A 145 -22.31 23.39 -3.50
C SER A 145 -21.96 24.77 -4.08
N VAL A 146 -21.24 24.78 -5.17
CA VAL A 146 -20.91 26.00 -5.95
C VAL A 146 -21.90 26.18 -7.14
#